data_ac60776d4f0692f7234d8adf250a7b0c
#
_entry.id   ac60776d4f0692f7234d8adf250a7b0c
#
_cell.length_a   1.000
_cell.length_b   1.000
_cell.length_c   1.000
_cell.angle_alpha   90.00
_cell.angle_beta   90.00
_cell.angle_gamma   90.00
#
_symmetry.space_group_name_H-M   'P 1'
#
loop_
_entity.id
_entity.type
_entity.pdbx_description
1 polymer ?
#
loop_
_entity_poly.entity_id
_entity_poly.type
_entity_poly.pdbx_seq_one_letter_code
_entity_poly.pdbx_strand_id
1 'polypeptide(L)'
;MKLQIKTSTFTKVQDIVIPDIFYNRLKCGIQEFDSMFGTGLLPGSSLTFTGQAGSGKTTALLQYMEALAGNGYNVGYASGEENKYQLAFTCKRLNVQSVNVANETDIDTLADAMQDFDVLVVDSFQALTTKKKMNSAELERYAVSTLISKAKECECALIFVLHLTKAGKLKGSTLVPHSVDVNFQIMMDQDGASTDRIISVYKNRFGTTGDYGASMGHSGLALSGKKEVTRASSKATRTKDLTTKILAMDPPQITKEAVMKQCKLTSSQAYVILKNLIDRGDIKKYGRGVNAVYKRTLCEEAQKA
;
A
#
# COMPACT_ATOMS: atom_id res chain seq x y z
N MET A 1 -42.86 24.71 -32.24
CA MET A 1 -42.66 24.02 -30.96
C MET A 1 -41.38 23.20 -31.08
N LYS A 2 -40.24 23.71 -30.56
CA LYS A 2 -38.94 23.00 -30.60
C LYS A 2 -38.92 22.04 -29.45
N LEU A 3 -38.91 20.74 -29.74
CA LEU A 3 -38.61 19.71 -28.76
C LEU A 3 -37.17 19.92 -28.25
N GLN A 4 -37.04 20.40 -27.01
CA GLN A 4 -35.77 20.30 -26.28
C GLN A 4 -35.54 18.83 -25.92
N ILE A 5 -34.68 18.15 -26.65
CA ILE A 5 -34.14 16.86 -26.26
C ILE A 5 -33.27 17.13 -25.02
N LYS A 6 -33.79 16.81 -23.83
CA LYS A 6 -32.99 16.71 -22.64
C LYS A 6 -32.01 15.56 -22.88
N THR A 7 -30.75 15.86 -23.21
CA THR A 7 -29.68 14.88 -23.19
C THR A 7 -29.54 14.39 -21.76
N SER A 8 -29.99 13.18 -21.49
CA SER A 8 -29.82 12.54 -20.19
C SER A 8 -28.32 12.39 -19.93
N THR A 9 -27.87 12.89 -18.77
CA THR A 9 -26.50 12.67 -18.28
C THR A 9 -26.25 11.18 -17.94
N PHE A 10 -27.32 10.40 -17.82
CA PHE A 10 -27.25 8.97 -17.49
C PHE A 10 -27.47 8.13 -18.75
N THR A 11 -26.59 7.13 -18.96
CA THR A 11 -26.68 6.14 -20.03
C THR A 11 -26.94 4.77 -19.39
N LYS A 12 -27.81 3.96 -19.98
CA LYS A 12 -28.02 2.59 -19.52
C LYS A 12 -26.74 1.79 -19.73
N VAL A 13 -26.39 0.94 -18.76
CA VAL A 13 -25.15 0.13 -18.79
C VAL A 13 -25.05 -0.73 -20.09
N GLN A 14 -26.18 -1.28 -20.55
CA GLN A 14 -26.24 -2.09 -21.77
C GLN A 14 -25.95 -1.29 -23.07
N ASP A 15 -26.10 0.04 -23.01
CA ASP A 15 -25.89 0.93 -24.16
C ASP A 15 -24.46 1.52 -24.15
N ILE A 16 -23.63 1.16 -23.14
CA ILE A 16 -22.24 1.60 -23.03
C ILE A 16 -21.35 0.62 -23.79
N VAL A 17 -20.71 1.11 -24.85
CA VAL A 17 -19.65 0.37 -25.52
C VAL A 17 -18.38 0.51 -24.71
N ILE A 18 -17.84 -0.63 -24.22
CA ILE A 18 -16.59 -0.65 -23.47
C ILE A 18 -15.44 -0.50 -24.49
N PRO A 19 -14.58 0.53 -24.38
CA PRO A 19 -13.43 0.69 -25.26
C PRO A 19 -12.46 -0.49 -25.15
N ASP A 20 -11.81 -0.85 -26.26
CA ASP A 20 -10.86 -1.98 -26.33
C ASP A 20 -9.70 -1.85 -25.35
N ILE A 21 -9.33 -0.62 -24.97
CA ILE A 21 -8.26 -0.34 -24.00
C ILE A 21 -8.51 -0.99 -22.63
N PHE A 22 -9.77 -1.20 -22.23
CA PHE A 22 -10.09 -1.90 -20.99
C PHE A 22 -9.75 -3.39 -21.03
N TYR A 23 -9.60 -3.95 -22.23
CA TYR A 23 -9.18 -5.34 -22.46
C TYR A 23 -7.68 -5.44 -22.72
N ASN A 24 -7.03 -4.35 -23.15
CA ASN A 24 -5.61 -4.27 -23.48
C ASN A 24 -4.83 -3.70 -22.30
N ARG A 25 -4.34 -4.58 -21.40
CA ARG A 25 -3.53 -4.20 -20.25
C ARG A 25 -2.09 -3.92 -20.63
N LEU A 26 -1.48 -2.94 -19.99
CA LEU A 26 -0.04 -2.67 -20.07
C LEU A 26 0.70 -3.76 -19.29
N LYS A 27 1.44 -4.62 -20.00
CA LYS A 27 2.18 -5.74 -19.40
C LYS A 27 3.67 -5.46 -19.42
N CYS A 28 4.31 -5.62 -18.29
CA CYS A 28 5.77 -5.51 -18.20
C CYS A 28 6.48 -6.81 -18.62
N GLY A 29 5.73 -7.93 -18.79
CA GLY A 29 6.29 -9.23 -19.14
C GLY A 29 6.91 -10.00 -17.96
N ILE A 30 6.97 -9.40 -16.78
CA ILE A 30 7.36 -10.07 -15.54
C ILE A 30 6.07 -10.55 -14.87
N GLN A 31 5.84 -11.87 -14.89
CA GLN A 31 4.58 -12.48 -14.45
C GLN A 31 4.19 -12.06 -13.03
N GLU A 32 5.14 -11.96 -12.12
CA GLU A 32 4.91 -11.58 -10.74
C GLU A 32 4.38 -10.15 -10.63
N PHE A 33 4.97 -9.20 -11.37
CA PHE A 33 4.47 -7.83 -11.42
C PHE A 33 3.09 -7.77 -12.10
N ASP A 34 2.93 -8.36 -13.27
CA ASP A 34 1.66 -8.32 -14.00
C ASP A 34 0.53 -8.92 -13.17
N SER A 35 0.79 -9.99 -12.40
CA SER A 35 -0.19 -10.62 -11.52
C SER A 35 -0.67 -9.73 -10.37
N MET A 36 0.17 -8.80 -9.88
CA MET A 36 -0.22 -7.83 -8.85
C MET A 36 -1.32 -6.88 -9.35
N PHE A 37 -1.35 -6.62 -10.66
CA PHE A 37 -2.35 -5.78 -11.31
C PHE A 37 -3.53 -6.58 -11.91
N GLY A 38 -3.52 -7.90 -11.73
CA GLY A 38 -4.52 -8.82 -12.29
C GLY A 38 -4.02 -9.51 -13.54
N THR A 39 -3.73 -8.83 -14.61
CA THR A 39 -3.12 -9.33 -15.86
C THR A 39 -2.32 -8.22 -16.56
N GLY A 40 -1.83 -7.28 -15.80
CA GLY A 40 -1.19 -6.06 -16.28
C GLY A 40 -1.92 -4.80 -15.81
N LEU A 41 -1.29 -3.66 -15.98
CA LEU A 41 -1.77 -2.36 -15.51
C LEU A 41 -2.88 -1.84 -16.46
N LEU A 42 -3.98 -1.36 -15.90
CA LEU A 42 -5.06 -0.76 -16.71
C LEU A 42 -4.67 0.67 -17.11
N PRO A 43 -4.68 1.01 -18.42
CA PRO A 43 -4.51 2.38 -18.87
C PRO A 43 -5.49 3.35 -18.18
N GLY A 44 -5.03 4.55 -17.86
CA GLY A 44 -5.85 5.56 -17.16
C GLY A 44 -6.13 5.24 -15.69
N SER A 45 -5.60 4.15 -15.14
CA SER A 45 -5.76 3.84 -13.72
C SER A 45 -4.84 4.67 -12.83
N SER A 46 -5.28 4.89 -11.58
CA SER A 46 -4.50 5.59 -10.57
C SER A 46 -4.11 4.66 -9.42
N LEU A 47 -2.86 4.76 -8.98
CA LEU A 47 -2.28 3.85 -8.00
C LEU A 47 -1.49 4.59 -6.93
N THR A 48 -1.35 3.97 -5.76
CA THR A 48 -0.34 4.37 -4.78
C THR A 48 0.67 3.27 -4.53
N PHE A 49 1.94 3.65 -4.39
CA PHE A 49 3.00 2.78 -3.93
C PHE A 49 3.58 3.35 -2.63
N THR A 50 3.26 2.73 -1.52
CA THR A 50 3.59 3.22 -0.18
C THR A 50 4.69 2.40 0.47
N GLY A 51 5.45 3.01 1.38
CA GLY A 51 6.47 2.30 2.17
C GLY A 51 7.33 3.25 2.98
N GLN A 52 8.00 2.71 3.98
CA GLN A 52 8.97 3.45 4.78
C GLN A 52 10.17 3.90 3.92
N ALA A 53 10.91 4.90 4.40
CA ALA A 53 12.20 5.27 3.79
C ALA A 53 13.12 4.03 3.77
N GLY A 54 13.82 3.81 2.65
CA GLY A 54 14.72 2.67 2.47
C GLY A 54 14.03 1.32 2.23
N SER A 55 12.71 1.25 2.10
CA SER A 55 12.01 -0.01 1.81
C SER A 55 12.24 -0.54 0.39
N GLY A 56 12.73 0.30 -0.54
CA GLY A 56 13.00 -0.08 -1.92
C GLY A 56 11.95 0.36 -2.94
N LYS A 57 11.11 1.36 -2.62
CA LYS A 57 10.08 1.89 -3.52
C LYS A 57 10.64 2.31 -4.89
N THR A 58 11.61 3.23 -4.88
CA THR A 58 12.25 3.75 -6.09
C THR A 58 12.88 2.62 -6.92
N THR A 59 13.58 1.68 -6.26
CA THR A 59 14.18 0.51 -6.91
C THR A 59 13.13 -0.35 -7.61
N ALA A 60 12.06 -0.72 -6.90
CA ALA A 60 10.99 -1.55 -7.46
C ALA A 60 10.29 -0.88 -8.64
N LEU A 61 9.99 0.42 -8.52
CA LEU A 61 9.31 1.18 -9.56
C LEU A 61 10.20 1.39 -10.80
N LEU A 62 11.47 1.73 -10.63
CA LEU A 62 12.39 1.87 -11.78
C LEU A 62 12.54 0.57 -12.56
N GLN A 63 12.65 -0.58 -11.87
CA GLN A 63 12.70 -1.89 -12.53
C GLN A 63 11.40 -2.22 -13.25
N TYR A 64 10.25 -1.91 -12.64
CA TYR A 64 8.95 -2.10 -13.27
C TYR A 64 8.77 -1.22 -14.51
N MET A 65 9.18 0.06 -14.41
CA MET A 65 9.13 1.00 -15.54
C MET A 65 10.05 0.57 -16.68
N GLU A 66 11.27 0.11 -16.40
CA GLU A 66 12.18 -0.43 -17.42
C GLU A 66 11.59 -1.64 -18.15
N ALA A 67 10.96 -2.54 -17.41
CA ALA A 67 10.31 -3.70 -17.99
C ALA A 67 9.11 -3.32 -18.88
N LEU A 68 8.35 -2.29 -18.50
CA LEU A 68 7.29 -1.72 -19.38
C LEU A 68 7.88 -1.08 -20.62
N ALA A 69 8.94 -0.27 -20.48
CA ALA A 69 9.61 0.36 -21.60
C ALA A 69 10.19 -0.67 -22.59
N GLY A 70 10.74 -1.77 -22.09
CA GLY A 70 11.20 -2.91 -22.88
C GLY A 70 10.08 -3.59 -23.70
N ASN A 71 8.82 -3.42 -23.32
CA ASN A 71 7.65 -3.87 -24.07
C ASN A 71 7.03 -2.77 -24.96
N GLY A 72 7.74 -1.65 -25.15
CA GLY A 72 7.36 -0.59 -26.09
C GLY A 72 6.47 0.50 -25.52
N TYR A 73 6.23 0.53 -24.19
CA TYR A 73 5.46 1.59 -23.55
C TYR A 73 6.34 2.81 -23.26
N ASN A 74 5.77 4.00 -23.44
CA ASN A 74 6.45 5.25 -23.05
C ASN A 74 6.23 5.52 -21.57
N VAL A 75 7.30 5.56 -20.80
CA VAL A 75 7.23 5.63 -19.33
C VAL A 75 7.98 6.82 -18.77
N GLY A 76 7.38 7.54 -17.81
CA GLY A 76 7.93 8.71 -17.16
C GLY A 76 8.07 8.53 -15.65
N TYR A 77 9.16 9.06 -15.09
CA TYR A 77 9.42 9.09 -13.64
C TYR A 77 9.78 10.52 -13.21
N ALA A 78 8.84 11.18 -12.56
CA ALA A 78 9.04 12.52 -12.00
C ALA A 78 9.43 12.41 -10.52
N SER A 79 10.63 12.90 -10.18
CA SER A 79 11.15 12.90 -8.81
C SER A 79 11.21 14.31 -8.23
N GLY A 80 10.57 14.50 -7.08
CA GLY A 80 10.71 15.68 -6.24
C GLY A 80 11.66 15.48 -5.05
N GLU A 81 12.25 14.30 -4.88
CA GLU A 81 13.14 13.98 -3.76
C GLU A 81 14.59 13.81 -4.20
N GLU A 82 14.83 13.05 -5.25
CA GLU A 82 16.16 12.83 -5.81
C GLU A 82 16.36 13.72 -7.05
N ASN A 83 17.52 14.36 -7.15
CA ASN A 83 17.87 15.08 -8.37
C ASN A 83 18.17 14.10 -9.52
N LYS A 84 18.13 14.59 -10.76
CA LYS A 84 18.31 13.76 -11.96
C LYS A 84 19.63 12.95 -11.97
N TYR A 85 20.69 13.44 -11.34
CA TYR A 85 21.98 12.75 -11.29
C TYR A 85 21.98 11.60 -10.29
N GLN A 86 21.33 11.78 -9.13
CA GLN A 86 21.13 10.73 -8.14
C GLN A 86 20.26 9.61 -8.72
N LEU A 87 19.17 9.99 -9.39
CA LEU A 87 18.27 9.05 -10.04
C LEU A 87 18.99 8.28 -11.17
N ALA A 88 19.77 8.99 -12.03
CA ALA A 88 20.59 8.37 -13.08
C ALA A 88 21.66 7.42 -12.51
N PHE A 89 22.24 7.73 -11.36
CA PHE A 89 23.18 6.83 -10.67
C PHE A 89 22.48 5.55 -10.21
N THR A 90 21.27 5.66 -9.66
CA THR A 90 20.44 4.52 -9.28
C THR A 90 20.02 3.71 -10.52
N CYS A 91 19.60 4.35 -11.59
CA CYS A 91 19.27 3.72 -12.87
C CYS A 91 20.44 2.93 -13.43
N LYS A 92 21.66 3.50 -13.41
CA LYS A 92 22.89 2.81 -13.86
C LYS A 92 23.15 1.52 -13.06
N ARG A 93 22.99 1.56 -11.74
CA ARG A 93 23.15 0.40 -10.86
C ARG A 93 22.14 -0.71 -11.17
N LEU A 94 20.91 -0.32 -11.52
CA LEU A 94 19.80 -1.22 -11.82
C LEU A 94 19.73 -1.64 -13.29
N ASN A 95 20.62 -1.15 -14.14
CA ASN A 95 20.58 -1.32 -15.61
C ASN A 95 19.28 -0.79 -16.24
N VAL A 96 18.76 0.32 -15.71
CA VAL A 96 17.58 1.03 -16.23
C VAL A 96 18.08 2.06 -17.25
N GLN A 97 17.60 2.00 -18.49
CA GLN A 97 18.09 2.82 -19.61
C GLN A 97 16.98 3.53 -20.37
N SER A 98 15.75 3.01 -20.33
CA SER A 98 14.64 3.40 -21.20
C SER A 98 13.60 4.28 -20.52
N VAL A 99 13.77 4.58 -19.21
CA VAL A 99 12.83 5.38 -18.42
C VAL A 99 13.14 6.87 -18.59
N ASN A 100 12.15 7.67 -18.98
CA ASN A 100 12.26 9.13 -19.03
C ASN A 100 12.20 9.69 -17.60
N VAL A 101 13.20 10.46 -17.19
CA VAL A 101 13.29 11.00 -15.81
C VAL A 101 13.25 12.52 -15.80
N ALA A 102 12.53 13.11 -14.85
CA ALA A 102 12.45 14.54 -14.64
C ALA A 102 12.52 14.91 -13.16
N ASN A 103 13.06 16.11 -12.88
CA ASN A 103 12.90 16.78 -11.59
C ASN A 103 11.74 17.77 -11.71
N GLU A 104 10.51 17.27 -11.70
CA GLU A 104 9.31 18.08 -11.82
C GLU A 104 8.36 17.79 -10.66
N THR A 105 7.81 18.87 -10.09
CA THR A 105 6.86 18.79 -8.96
C THR A 105 5.62 19.63 -9.18
N ASP A 106 5.61 20.50 -10.21
CA ASP A 106 4.43 21.34 -10.50
C ASP A 106 3.30 20.50 -11.08
N ILE A 107 2.15 20.56 -10.41
CA ILE A 107 0.97 19.72 -10.72
C ILE A 107 0.48 19.96 -12.16
N ASP A 108 0.42 21.22 -12.59
CA ASP A 108 -0.11 21.55 -13.92
C ASP A 108 0.86 21.06 -15.00
N THR A 109 2.17 21.23 -14.81
CA THR A 109 3.21 20.72 -15.70
C THR A 109 3.19 19.20 -15.82
N LEU A 110 3.04 18.49 -14.69
CA LEU A 110 2.91 17.02 -14.68
C LEU A 110 1.64 16.54 -15.37
N ALA A 111 0.51 17.25 -15.18
CA ALA A 111 -0.72 16.92 -15.86
C ALA A 111 -0.58 17.07 -17.38
N ASP A 112 0.04 18.14 -17.86
CA ASP A 112 0.26 18.36 -19.31
C ASP A 112 1.19 17.29 -19.90
N ALA A 113 2.21 16.84 -19.17
CA ALA A 113 3.14 15.81 -19.63
C ALA A 113 2.50 14.41 -19.76
N MET A 114 1.36 14.14 -19.09
CA MET A 114 0.75 12.80 -19.13
C MET A 114 0.33 12.35 -20.53
N GLN A 115 0.04 13.28 -21.44
CA GLN A 115 -0.33 12.93 -22.81
C GLN A 115 0.78 12.22 -23.60
N ASP A 116 2.03 12.34 -23.12
CA ASP A 116 3.20 11.75 -23.76
C ASP A 116 3.59 10.39 -23.17
N PHE A 117 2.88 9.92 -22.13
CA PHE A 117 3.25 8.70 -21.41
C PHE A 117 2.08 7.71 -21.26
N ASP A 118 2.40 6.43 -21.42
CA ASP A 118 1.48 5.34 -21.04
C ASP A 118 1.43 5.15 -19.52
N VAL A 119 2.57 5.40 -18.84
CA VAL A 119 2.69 5.33 -17.37
C VAL A 119 3.54 6.47 -16.84
N LEU A 120 3.05 7.18 -15.83
CA LEU A 120 3.79 8.22 -15.12
C LEU A 120 3.88 7.91 -13.63
N VAL A 121 5.10 7.91 -13.08
CA VAL A 121 5.37 7.84 -11.65
C VAL A 121 5.64 9.24 -11.11
N VAL A 122 5.03 9.58 -9.97
CA VAL A 122 5.26 10.83 -9.22
C VAL A 122 5.84 10.48 -7.85
N ASP A 123 7.13 10.73 -7.66
CA ASP A 123 7.90 10.43 -6.44
C ASP A 123 8.47 11.72 -5.81
N SER A 124 7.89 12.22 -4.74
CA SER A 124 6.74 11.72 -4.01
C SER A 124 5.55 12.67 -4.12
N PHE A 125 4.35 12.17 -3.85
CA PHE A 125 3.14 13.01 -3.78
C PHE A 125 3.31 14.18 -2.79
N GLN A 126 4.07 13.97 -1.72
CA GLN A 126 4.34 15.00 -0.71
C GLN A 126 5.23 16.15 -1.20
N ALA A 127 5.96 15.95 -2.30
CA ALA A 127 6.81 16.97 -2.91
C ALA A 127 6.08 17.85 -3.94
N LEU A 128 4.83 17.54 -4.26
CA LEU A 128 4.05 18.28 -5.27
C LEU A 128 3.86 19.75 -4.90
N THR A 129 3.94 20.58 -5.91
CA THR A 129 3.85 22.04 -5.82
C THR A 129 2.83 22.59 -6.83
N THR A 130 2.45 23.84 -6.67
CA THR A 130 1.67 24.61 -7.66
C THR A 130 2.00 26.08 -7.57
N LYS A 131 1.84 26.80 -8.66
CA LYS A 131 1.94 28.27 -8.72
C LYS A 131 0.71 28.97 -8.11
N LYS A 132 -0.36 28.24 -7.83
CA LYS A 132 -1.60 28.76 -7.27
C LYS A 132 -1.47 28.92 -5.75
N LYS A 133 -2.03 29.97 -5.18
CA LYS A 133 -2.07 30.16 -3.72
C LYS A 133 -3.09 29.21 -3.12
N MET A 134 -2.61 28.22 -2.38
CA MET A 134 -3.41 27.17 -1.73
C MET A 134 -2.82 26.81 -0.37
N ASN A 135 -3.66 26.44 0.59
CA ASN A 135 -3.19 25.78 1.79
C ASN A 135 -2.88 24.30 1.50
N SER A 136 -2.24 23.61 2.44
CA SER A 136 -1.81 22.21 2.25
C SER A 136 -2.96 21.24 1.91
N ALA A 137 -4.14 21.41 2.52
CA ALA A 137 -5.29 20.56 2.26
C ALA A 137 -5.95 20.86 0.90
N GLU A 138 -5.92 22.11 0.45
CA GLU A 138 -6.37 22.51 -0.89
C GLU A 138 -5.41 21.98 -1.96
N LEU A 139 -4.11 22.10 -1.73
CA LEU A 139 -3.07 21.56 -2.62
C LEU A 139 -3.24 20.07 -2.83
N GLU A 140 -3.44 19.32 -1.75
CA GLU A 140 -3.65 17.88 -1.81
C GLU A 140 -4.90 17.51 -2.64
N ARG A 141 -6.04 18.19 -2.38
CA ARG A 141 -7.26 17.97 -3.17
C ARG A 141 -7.07 18.35 -4.63
N TYR A 142 -6.40 19.47 -4.89
CA TYR A 142 -6.09 19.92 -6.24
C TYR A 142 -5.22 18.90 -6.98
N ALA A 143 -4.13 18.45 -6.37
CA ALA A 143 -3.23 17.43 -6.95
C ALA A 143 -3.99 16.14 -7.30
N VAL A 144 -4.76 15.61 -6.34
CA VAL A 144 -5.53 14.38 -6.54
C VAL A 144 -6.54 14.52 -7.67
N SER A 145 -7.35 15.61 -7.66
CA SER A 145 -8.38 15.79 -8.67
C SER A 145 -7.81 16.04 -10.06
N THR A 146 -6.79 16.91 -10.17
CA THR A 146 -6.19 17.27 -11.46
C THR A 146 -5.46 16.11 -12.08
N LEU A 147 -4.54 15.46 -11.34
CA LEU A 147 -3.72 14.41 -11.88
C LEU A 147 -4.51 13.14 -12.19
N ILE A 148 -5.46 12.72 -11.33
CA ILE A 148 -6.30 11.55 -11.59
C ILE A 148 -7.26 11.79 -12.76
N SER A 149 -7.84 12.99 -12.89
CA SER A 149 -8.71 13.29 -14.03
C SER A 149 -7.93 13.28 -15.34
N LYS A 150 -6.73 13.88 -15.33
CA LYS A 150 -5.87 13.93 -16.53
C LYS A 150 -5.34 12.54 -16.91
N ALA A 151 -4.97 11.72 -15.94
CA ALA A 151 -4.57 10.34 -16.17
C ALA A 151 -5.66 9.54 -16.91
N LYS A 152 -6.92 9.69 -16.51
CA LYS A 152 -8.07 9.05 -17.19
C LYS A 152 -8.31 9.60 -18.59
N GLU A 153 -8.18 10.93 -18.77
CA GLU A 153 -8.37 11.60 -20.05
C GLU A 153 -7.31 11.17 -21.08
N CYS A 154 -6.04 11.06 -20.66
CA CYS A 154 -4.92 10.68 -21.51
C CYS A 154 -4.68 9.17 -21.55
N GLU A 155 -5.50 8.36 -20.85
CA GLU A 155 -5.29 6.92 -20.71
C GLU A 155 -3.92 6.55 -20.11
N CYS A 156 -3.25 7.50 -19.44
CA CYS A 156 -1.97 7.34 -18.76
C CYS A 156 -2.18 6.71 -17.38
N ALA A 157 -1.54 5.58 -17.09
CA ALA A 157 -1.58 5.03 -15.74
C ALA A 157 -0.68 5.85 -14.79
N LEU A 158 -1.26 6.31 -13.67
CA LEU A 158 -0.60 7.21 -12.74
C LEU A 158 -0.24 6.50 -11.44
N ILE A 159 1.03 6.55 -11.04
CA ILE A 159 1.52 5.95 -9.80
C ILE A 159 2.03 7.05 -8.86
N PHE A 160 1.35 7.26 -7.75
CA PHE A 160 1.84 8.12 -6.68
C PHE A 160 2.69 7.34 -5.68
N VAL A 161 3.91 7.80 -5.45
CA VAL A 161 4.74 7.31 -4.35
C VAL A 161 4.38 8.07 -3.06
N LEU A 162 4.10 7.33 -2.00
CA LEU A 162 3.78 7.88 -0.68
C LEU A 162 4.74 7.36 0.39
N HIS A 163 5.12 8.25 1.32
CA HIS A 163 5.97 7.89 2.44
C HIS A 163 5.15 7.53 3.68
N LEU A 164 5.60 6.48 4.36
CA LEU A 164 5.11 6.12 5.68
C LEU A 164 6.05 6.65 6.77
N THR A 165 5.48 7.04 7.89
CA THR A 165 6.25 7.33 9.11
C THR A 165 6.86 6.04 9.66
N LYS A 166 7.83 6.13 10.58
CA LYS A 166 8.40 4.98 11.29
C LYS A 166 7.32 4.13 12.01
N ALA A 167 6.19 4.73 12.37
CA ALA A 167 5.06 4.04 12.97
C ALA A 167 4.13 3.35 11.94
N GLY A 168 4.49 3.35 10.64
CA GLY A 168 3.70 2.74 9.56
C GLY A 168 2.43 3.50 9.18
N LYS A 169 2.27 4.75 9.64
CA LYS A 169 1.15 5.62 9.24
C LYS A 169 1.54 6.45 8.02
N LEU A 170 0.57 6.78 7.18
CA LEU A 170 0.78 7.72 6.07
C LEU A 170 1.28 9.07 6.61
N LYS A 171 2.28 9.64 5.93
CA LYS A 171 2.73 11.00 6.17
C LYS A 171 1.82 11.93 5.36
N GLY A 172 0.82 12.50 6.01
CA GLY A 172 -0.21 13.32 5.36
C GLY A 172 -1.62 12.76 5.54
N SER A 173 -2.54 13.18 4.69
CA SER A 173 -3.95 12.75 4.78
C SER A 173 -4.16 11.37 4.15
N THR A 174 -5.33 10.79 4.42
CA THR A 174 -5.77 9.53 3.83
C THR A 174 -6.48 9.73 2.48
N LEU A 175 -6.54 10.96 1.96
CA LEU A 175 -7.28 11.30 0.74
C LEU A 175 -6.77 10.49 -0.47
N VAL A 176 -5.46 10.47 -0.70
CA VAL A 176 -4.86 9.83 -1.87
C VAL A 176 -5.20 8.33 -1.94
N PRO A 177 -4.93 7.50 -0.90
CA PRO A 177 -5.27 6.08 -0.94
C PRO A 177 -6.76 5.79 -1.15
N HIS A 178 -7.64 6.68 -0.68
CA HIS A 178 -9.09 6.52 -0.89
C HIS A 178 -9.49 6.85 -2.32
N SER A 179 -8.81 7.80 -2.96
CA SER A 179 -9.16 8.32 -4.29
C SER A 179 -8.65 7.44 -5.44
N VAL A 180 -7.59 6.68 -5.24
CA VAL A 180 -6.98 5.84 -6.29
C VAL A 180 -7.66 4.47 -6.43
N ASP A 181 -7.37 3.80 -7.53
CA ASP A 181 -7.97 2.50 -7.87
C ASP A 181 -7.24 1.33 -7.19
N VAL A 182 -5.90 1.42 -7.07
CA VAL A 182 -5.07 0.35 -6.51
C VAL A 182 -4.11 0.92 -5.47
N ASN A 183 -3.96 0.21 -4.36
CA ASN A 183 -3.00 0.59 -3.32
C ASN A 183 -2.02 -0.54 -3.05
N PHE A 184 -0.73 -0.23 -3.19
CA PHE A 184 0.41 -1.09 -2.86
C PHE A 184 1.15 -0.58 -1.64
N GLN A 185 1.73 -1.50 -0.89
CA GLN A 185 2.66 -1.20 0.18
C GLN A 185 3.85 -2.15 0.15
N ILE A 186 5.07 -1.60 0.12
CA ILE A 186 6.29 -2.39 0.30
C ILE A 186 6.78 -2.26 1.74
N MET A 187 7.07 -3.40 2.36
CA MET A 187 7.53 -3.51 3.74
C MET A 187 8.75 -4.42 3.82
N MET A 188 9.59 -4.21 4.83
CA MET A 188 10.58 -5.22 5.23
C MET A 188 9.85 -6.42 5.83
N ASP A 189 10.25 -7.62 5.46
CA ASP A 189 9.77 -8.83 6.11
C ASP A 189 10.42 -8.93 7.50
N GLN A 190 9.62 -8.82 8.56
CA GLN A 190 10.13 -8.83 9.93
C GLN A 190 10.54 -10.23 10.40
N ASP A 191 10.01 -11.26 9.76
CA ASP A 191 10.27 -12.66 10.10
C ASP A 191 11.30 -13.31 9.15
N GLY A 192 11.73 -12.57 8.10
CA GLY A 192 12.69 -12.98 7.09
C GLY A 192 14.08 -12.36 7.25
N ALA A 193 14.95 -12.56 6.26
CA ALA A 193 16.24 -11.88 6.20
C ALA A 193 16.07 -10.37 6.04
N SER A 194 17.06 -9.57 6.42
CA SER A 194 17.04 -8.11 6.30
C SER A 194 16.84 -7.61 4.86
N THR A 195 17.13 -8.47 3.89
CA THR A 195 16.93 -8.26 2.45
C THR A 195 15.49 -8.52 2.01
N ASP A 196 14.71 -9.29 2.78
CA ASP A 196 13.38 -9.72 2.37
C ASP A 196 12.36 -8.59 2.45
N ARG A 197 11.46 -8.60 1.48
CA ARG A 197 10.39 -7.61 1.33
C ARG A 197 9.06 -8.31 1.10
N ILE A 198 8.01 -7.66 1.52
CA ILE A 198 6.63 -8.02 1.20
C ILE A 198 6.01 -6.85 0.46
N ILE A 199 5.46 -7.10 -0.73
CA ILE A 199 4.64 -6.15 -1.45
C ILE A 199 3.19 -6.56 -1.24
N SER A 200 2.43 -5.76 -0.49
CA SER A 200 1.02 -5.98 -0.22
C SER A 200 0.16 -5.17 -1.17
N VAL A 201 -0.72 -5.84 -1.89
CA VAL A 201 -1.82 -5.22 -2.64
C VAL A 201 -3.05 -5.28 -1.75
N TYR A 202 -3.43 -4.18 -1.10
CA TYR A 202 -4.52 -4.18 -0.12
C TYR A 202 -5.81 -3.54 -0.62
N LYS A 203 -5.77 -2.87 -1.78
CA LYS A 203 -6.92 -2.40 -2.55
C LYS A 203 -6.64 -2.62 -4.03
N ASN A 204 -7.56 -3.23 -4.75
CA ASN A 204 -7.46 -3.38 -6.20
C ASN A 204 -8.87 -3.45 -6.80
N ARG A 205 -9.25 -2.45 -7.60
CA ARG A 205 -10.55 -2.43 -8.29
C ARG A 205 -10.56 -3.30 -9.54
N PHE A 206 -9.38 -3.67 -10.05
CA PHE A 206 -9.22 -4.34 -11.36
C PHE A 206 -8.64 -5.75 -11.24
N GLY A 207 -8.43 -6.24 -10.03
CA GLY A 207 -7.81 -7.54 -9.78
C GLY A 207 -7.91 -7.98 -8.33
N THR A 208 -7.13 -9.00 -7.99
CA THR A 208 -7.11 -9.55 -6.63
C THR A 208 -6.18 -8.77 -5.70
N THR A 209 -6.46 -8.83 -4.42
CA THR A 209 -5.54 -8.39 -3.37
C THR A 209 -4.66 -9.57 -2.94
N GLY A 210 -3.54 -9.27 -2.27
CA GLY A 210 -2.64 -10.31 -1.75
C GLY A 210 -1.25 -9.79 -1.43
N ASP A 211 -0.43 -10.66 -0.88
CA ASP A 211 0.94 -10.38 -0.52
C ASP A 211 1.89 -11.13 -1.45
N TYR A 212 2.95 -10.45 -1.88
CA TYR A 212 3.97 -10.97 -2.79
C TYR A 212 5.32 -10.86 -2.10
N GLY A 213 6.08 -11.96 -2.12
CA GLY A 213 7.43 -11.99 -1.60
C GLY A 213 8.42 -11.37 -2.56
N ALA A 214 9.44 -10.73 -2.01
CA ALA A 214 10.58 -10.22 -2.79
C ALA A 214 11.83 -10.20 -1.92
N SER A 215 12.99 -10.19 -2.57
CA SER A 215 14.27 -9.94 -1.91
C SER A 215 14.99 -8.75 -2.55
N MET A 216 15.67 -7.95 -1.73
CA MET A 216 16.41 -6.76 -2.17
C MET A 216 17.90 -7.08 -2.21
N GLY A 217 18.50 -7.03 -3.40
CA GLY A 217 19.93 -7.22 -3.61
C GLY A 217 20.60 -5.97 -4.19
N HIS A 218 21.88 -6.10 -4.51
CA HIS A 218 22.64 -5.01 -5.18
C HIS A 218 22.06 -4.69 -6.56
N SER A 219 21.66 -5.70 -7.32
CA SER A 219 21.02 -5.58 -8.64
C SER A 219 19.55 -5.16 -8.61
N GLY A 220 18.98 -4.95 -7.41
CA GLY A 220 17.61 -4.49 -7.24
C GLY A 220 16.73 -5.50 -6.53
N LEU A 221 15.43 -5.42 -6.82
CA LEU A 221 14.37 -6.26 -6.25
C LEU A 221 14.15 -7.49 -7.13
N ALA A 222 14.20 -8.67 -6.51
CA ALA A 222 13.80 -9.94 -7.14
C ALA A 222 12.48 -10.41 -6.51
N LEU A 223 11.45 -10.61 -7.32
CA LEU A 223 10.14 -11.10 -6.88
C LEU A 223 10.15 -12.62 -6.73
N SER A 224 9.52 -13.14 -5.70
CA SER A 224 9.37 -14.58 -5.43
C SER A 224 7.94 -15.10 -5.58
N GLY A 225 7.08 -14.30 -6.22
CA GLY A 225 5.68 -14.65 -6.49
C GLY A 225 4.72 -14.41 -5.32
N LYS A 226 3.47 -14.79 -5.53
CA LYS A 226 2.40 -14.58 -4.54
C LYS A 226 2.66 -15.46 -3.32
N LYS A 227 2.83 -14.84 -2.17
CA LYS A 227 2.86 -15.57 -0.89
C LYS A 227 1.42 -15.99 -0.56
N GLU A 228 1.21 -17.28 -0.34
CA GLU A 228 -0.02 -17.76 0.31
C GLU A 228 0.00 -17.40 1.80
N VAL A 229 0.08 -16.11 2.09
CA VAL A 229 -0.11 -15.62 3.45
C VAL A 229 -1.59 -15.34 3.60
N THR A 230 -2.32 -16.27 4.13
CA THR A 230 -3.65 -15.98 4.64
C THR A 230 -3.47 -14.96 5.76
N ARG A 231 -3.74 -13.67 5.48
CA ARG A 231 -3.74 -12.59 6.51
C ARG A 231 -4.53 -12.98 7.76
N ALA A 232 -5.49 -13.90 7.61
CA ALA A 232 -6.20 -14.54 8.70
C ALA A 232 -5.31 -15.48 9.52
N SER A 233 -4.39 -16.26 8.90
CA SER A 233 -3.55 -17.22 9.62
C SER A 233 -2.43 -16.54 10.39
N SER A 234 -1.74 -15.54 9.83
CA SER A 234 -0.66 -14.85 10.55
C SER A 234 -1.19 -14.05 11.74
N LYS A 235 -2.33 -13.34 11.57
CA LYS A 235 -2.97 -12.61 12.67
C LYS A 235 -3.61 -13.56 13.68
N ALA A 236 -4.23 -14.64 13.22
CA ALA A 236 -4.81 -15.69 14.08
C ALA A 236 -3.72 -16.51 14.78
N THR A 237 -2.64 -16.88 14.08
CA THR A 237 -1.49 -17.60 14.66
C THR A 237 -0.77 -16.72 15.68
N ARG A 238 -0.48 -15.46 15.37
CA ARG A 238 0.13 -14.51 16.33
C ARG A 238 -0.77 -14.24 17.53
N THR A 239 -2.08 -14.08 17.32
CA THR A 239 -3.06 -13.93 18.40
C THR A 239 -3.14 -15.20 19.23
N LYS A 240 -3.12 -16.39 18.61
CA LYS A 240 -3.14 -17.69 19.29
C LYS A 240 -1.86 -17.90 20.10
N ASP A 241 -0.69 -17.58 19.55
CA ASP A 241 0.60 -17.65 20.25
C ASP A 241 0.65 -16.66 21.43
N LEU A 242 0.23 -15.41 21.25
CA LEU A 242 0.11 -14.42 22.32
C LEU A 242 -0.90 -14.85 23.40
N THR A 243 -2.03 -15.41 23.01
CA THR A 243 -3.03 -15.96 23.94
C THR A 243 -2.42 -17.09 24.76
N THR A 244 -1.71 -18.02 24.13
CA THR A 244 -1.03 -19.13 24.80
C THR A 244 0.04 -18.62 25.76
N LYS A 245 0.85 -17.63 25.36
CA LYS A 245 1.85 -16.98 26.22
C LYS A 245 1.23 -16.30 27.45
N ILE A 246 0.13 -15.56 27.25
CA ILE A 246 -0.57 -14.90 28.36
C ILE A 246 -1.21 -15.93 29.29
N LEU A 247 -1.82 -16.97 28.76
CA LEU A 247 -2.36 -18.06 29.55
C LEU A 247 -1.28 -18.91 30.25
N ALA A 248 -0.05 -18.89 29.79
CA ALA A 248 1.07 -19.55 30.43
C ALA A 248 1.74 -18.72 31.53
N MET A 249 1.36 -17.42 31.71
CA MET A 249 1.87 -16.58 32.81
C MET A 249 1.30 -17.06 34.14
N ASP A 250 2.13 -17.04 35.18
CA ASP A 250 1.71 -17.51 36.52
C ASP A 250 0.72 -16.53 37.20
N PRO A 251 -0.49 -16.96 37.60
CA PRO A 251 -1.35 -16.13 38.46
C PRO A 251 -0.75 -16.02 39.87
N PRO A 252 -0.73 -14.89 40.52
CA PRO A 252 -1.46 -13.65 40.33
C PRO A 252 -0.78 -12.57 39.51
N GLN A 253 0.27 -12.89 38.78
CA GLN A 253 1.13 -11.92 38.07
C GLN A 253 0.57 -11.45 36.72
N ILE A 254 -0.59 -11.91 36.31
CA ILE A 254 -1.19 -11.43 35.06
C ILE A 254 -1.78 -10.05 35.29
N THR A 255 -0.93 -9.02 35.14
CA THR A 255 -1.34 -7.62 35.08
C THR A 255 -1.20 -7.13 33.64
N LYS A 256 -1.88 -6.03 33.31
CA LYS A 256 -1.73 -5.43 31.99
C LYS A 256 -0.29 -5.04 31.67
N GLU A 257 0.45 -4.56 32.66
CA GLU A 257 1.87 -4.18 32.52
C GLU A 257 2.76 -5.40 32.30
N ALA A 258 2.53 -6.50 33.01
CA ALA A 258 3.25 -7.75 32.80
C ALA A 258 3.04 -8.28 31.36
N VAL A 259 1.79 -8.26 30.86
CA VAL A 259 1.45 -8.62 29.49
C VAL A 259 2.13 -7.71 28.48
N MET A 260 2.13 -6.40 28.69
CA MET A 260 2.82 -5.45 27.82
C MET A 260 4.32 -5.73 27.75
N LYS A 261 4.97 -5.96 28.89
CA LYS A 261 6.41 -6.18 28.97
C LYS A 261 6.82 -7.54 28.36
N GLN A 262 6.15 -8.61 28.73
CA GLN A 262 6.51 -9.98 28.34
C GLN A 262 6.14 -10.31 26.89
N CYS A 263 5.04 -9.72 26.38
CA CYS A 263 4.60 -9.92 25.01
C CYS A 263 5.04 -8.77 24.06
N LYS A 264 5.80 -7.79 24.54
CA LYS A 264 6.22 -6.59 23.78
C LYS A 264 5.06 -5.88 23.08
N LEU A 265 3.96 -5.65 23.83
CA LEU A 265 2.72 -5.06 23.32
C LEU A 265 2.56 -3.62 23.77
N THR A 266 1.86 -2.81 22.98
CA THR A 266 1.36 -1.50 23.40
C THR A 266 0.19 -1.65 24.36
N SER A 267 -0.09 -0.59 25.14
CA SER A 267 -1.23 -0.55 26.08
C SER A 267 -2.58 -0.89 25.40
N SER A 268 -2.80 -0.39 24.18
CA SER A 268 -4.01 -0.66 23.41
C SER A 268 -4.10 -2.12 22.94
N GLN A 269 -2.97 -2.68 22.47
CA GLN A 269 -2.92 -4.09 22.04
C GLN A 269 -3.14 -5.04 23.21
N ALA A 270 -2.47 -4.81 24.34
CA ALA A 270 -2.66 -5.61 25.55
C ALA A 270 -4.12 -5.55 26.04
N TYR A 271 -4.75 -4.37 26.01
CA TYR A 271 -6.16 -4.21 26.38
C TYR A 271 -7.10 -5.04 25.50
N VAL A 272 -6.92 -4.98 24.17
CA VAL A 272 -7.77 -5.74 23.24
C VAL A 272 -7.64 -7.25 23.46
N ILE A 273 -6.41 -7.75 23.66
CA ILE A 273 -6.18 -9.18 23.88
C ILE A 273 -6.77 -9.63 25.21
N LEU A 274 -6.53 -8.89 26.29
CA LEU A 274 -7.08 -9.21 27.62
C LEU A 274 -8.62 -9.16 27.61
N LYS A 275 -9.22 -8.20 26.91
CA LYS A 275 -10.67 -8.12 26.73
C LYS A 275 -11.21 -9.35 26.01
N ASN A 276 -10.58 -9.75 24.89
CA ASN A 276 -10.99 -10.96 24.15
C ASN A 276 -10.90 -12.24 25.02
N LEU A 277 -9.87 -12.35 25.87
CA LEU A 277 -9.72 -13.48 26.78
C LEU A 277 -10.80 -13.48 27.88
N ILE A 278 -11.23 -12.30 28.36
CA ILE A 278 -12.36 -12.17 29.30
C ILE A 278 -13.67 -12.55 28.61
N ASP A 279 -13.91 -12.00 27.41
CA ASP A 279 -15.14 -12.25 26.63
C ASP A 279 -15.30 -13.74 26.26
N ARG A 280 -14.19 -14.48 26.11
CA ARG A 280 -14.16 -15.94 25.91
C ARG A 280 -14.28 -16.75 27.20
N GLY A 281 -14.18 -16.10 28.35
CA GLY A 281 -14.19 -16.78 29.65
C GLY A 281 -12.87 -17.44 30.05
N ASP A 282 -11.77 -17.23 29.29
CA ASP A 282 -10.45 -17.82 29.57
C ASP A 282 -9.82 -17.23 30.85
N ILE A 283 -10.10 -15.96 31.14
CA ILE A 283 -9.64 -15.24 32.33
C ILE A 283 -10.75 -14.39 32.97
N LYS A 284 -10.65 -14.17 34.27
CA LYS A 284 -11.51 -13.23 35.02
C LYS A 284 -10.69 -12.04 35.51
N LYS A 285 -11.26 -10.83 35.39
CA LYS A 285 -10.64 -9.58 35.87
C LYS A 285 -11.04 -9.30 37.30
N TYR A 286 -10.06 -8.99 38.13
CA TYR A 286 -10.23 -8.57 39.52
C TYR A 286 -9.64 -7.16 39.73
N GLY A 287 -10.38 -6.28 40.41
CA GLY A 287 -9.97 -4.89 40.64
C GLY A 287 -10.29 -3.94 39.46
N ARG A 288 -9.96 -2.67 39.63
CA ARG A 288 -10.20 -1.58 38.68
C ARG A 288 -8.91 -0.81 38.38
N GLY A 289 -8.85 -0.17 37.21
CA GLY A 289 -7.75 0.68 36.78
C GLY A 289 -6.45 -0.09 36.52
N VAL A 290 -5.30 0.56 36.78
CA VAL A 290 -3.96 0.02 36.53
C VAL A 290 -3.60 -1.16 37.45
N ASN A 291 -4.21 -1.26 38.63
CA ASN A 291 -3.99 -2.35 39.59
C ASN A 291 -4.87 -3.59 39.33
N ALA A 292 -5.55 -3.66 38.20
CA ALA A 292 -6.37 -4.83 37.87
C ALA A 292 -5.49 -6.06 37.62
N VAL A 293 -5.85 -7.17 38.27
CA VAL A 293 -5.21 -8.48 38.10
C VAL A 293 -6.16 -9.40 37.33
N TYR A 294 -5.58 -10.23 36.47
CA TYR A 294 -6.33 -11.20 35.66
C TYR A 294 -5.94 -12.60 36.11
N LYS A 295 -6.94 -13.47 36.39
CA LYS A 295 -6.74 -14.86 36.80
C LYS A 295 -7.40 -15.78 35.78
N ARG A 296 -6.80 -16.93 35.53
CA ARG A 296 -7.42 -17.97 34.68
C ARG A 296 -8.72 -18.44 35.30
N THR A 297 -9.68 -18.71 34.44
CA THR A 297 -10.88 -19.45 34.83
C THR A 297 -10.46 -20.93 34.87
N LEU A 298 -10.18 -21.46 36.05
CA LEU A 298 -9.98 -22.90 36.20
C LEU A 298 -11.29 -23.59 35.84
N CYS A 299 -11.24 -24.64 35.03
CA CYS A 299 -12.37 -25.53 34.86
C CYS A 299 -12.64 -26.14 36.24
N GLU A 300 -13.72 -25.73 36.89
CA GLU A 300 -14.17 -26.25 38.18
C GLU A 300 -14.65 -27.72 38.11
N GLU A 301 -14.50 -28.37 36.95
CA GLU A 301 -14.96 -29.78 36.74
C GLU A 301 -13.91 -30.84 37.12
N ALA A 302 -12.68 -30.47 37.52
CA ALA A 302 -11.65 -31.44 37.91
C ALA A 302 -11.48 -31.61 39.44
N GLN A 303 -12.35 -31.04 40.27
CA GLN A 303 -12.30 -31.18 41.72
C GLN A 303 -13.56 -31.84 42.31
N LYS A 304 -14.35 -32.51 41.50
CA LYS A 304 -15.45 -33.38 41.97
C LYS A 304 -15.34 -34.77 41.28
N ALA A 305 -14.25 -35.46 41.52
CA ALA A 305 -14.10 -36.89 41.29
C ALA A 305 -13.17 -37.42 42.38
#